data_e94e5f9206e19c9ab2a955edfdea3a5a
#
_entry.id   e94e5f9206e19c9ab2a955edfdea3a5a
#
_cell.length_a   1.000
_cell.length_b   1.000
_cell.length_c   1.000
_cell.angle_alpha   90.00
_cell.angle_beta   90.00
_cell.angle_gamma   90.00
#
_symmetry.space_group_name_H-M   'P 1'
#
loop_
_entity.id
_entity.type
_entity.pdbx_description
1 polymer ?
#
loop_
_entity_poly.entity_id
_entity_poly.type
_entity_poly.pdbx_seq_one_letter_code
_entity_poly.pdbx_strand_id
1 'polypeptide(L)'
;MLDALDVAHGKVAVGKKVVIIGGGKIGLTVAESLRKRHGAEVTVVEQDKRIAGDVKPSFKWRHAAWVEELGIACLTSSRPVKVTAEGVTVRDAKGAERLLPADSVILAATIRPSHELFGEFEWMVDELHGVGDAVIARGLEQAIQEGFRLGVRL
;
A
#
# COMPACT_ATOMS: atom_id res chain seq x y z
N MET A 1 1.60 -11.60 8.97
CA MET A 1 1.40 -10.36 8.18
C MET A 1 1.72 -10.69 6.74
N LEU A 2 0.88 -10.24 5.80
CA LEU A 2 0.94 -10.56 4.37
C LEU A 2 1.34 -9.31 3.58
N ASP A 3 2.00 -9.49 2.44
CA ASP A 3 2.27 -8.42 1.49
C ASP A 3 1.05 -8.16 0.60
N ALA A 4 0.75 -6.88 0.33
CA ALA A 4 -0.42 -6.49 -0.45
C ALA A 4 -0.37 -6.97 -1.91
N LEU A 5 0.81 -7.01 -2.53
CA LEU A 5 0.97 -7.47 -3.91
C LEU A 5 0.80 -8.99 -4.00
N ASP A 6 1.29 -9.76 -3.03
CA ASP A 6 1.09 -11.21 -3.00
C ASP A 6 -0.39 -11.56 -2.84
N VAL A 7 -1.12 -10.81 -2.02
CA VAL A 7 -2.59 -10.94 -1.90
C VAL A 7 -3.29 -10.56 -3.21
N ALA A 8 -2.91 -9.44 -3.83
CA ALA A 8 -3.49 -8.99 -5.09
C ALA A 8 -3.30 -10.00 -6.23
N HIS A 9 -2.16 -10.70 -6.25
CA HIS A 9 -1.84 -11.75 -7.23
C HIS A 9 -2.41 -13.13 -6.88
N GLY A 10 -3.11 -13.25 -5.74
CA GLY A 10 -3.69 -14.53 -5.31
C GLY A 10 -2.68 -15.58 -4.86
N LYS A 11 -1.46 -15.18 -4.53
CA LYS A 11 -0.39 -16.09 -4.07
C LYS A 11 -0.60 -16.58 -2.65
N VAL A 12 -1.37 -15.85 -1.85
CA VAL A 12 -1.62 -16.14 -0.44
C VAL A 12 -3.12 -16.08 -0.14
N ALA A 13 -3.59 -17.00 0.69
CA ALA A 13 -4.96 -17.01 1.15
C ALA A 13 -5.17 -16.00 2.29
N VAL A 14 -6.34 -15.41 2.36
CA VAL A 14 -6.76 -14.49 3.42
C VAL A 14 -7.96 -15.03 4.18
N GLY A 15 -8.08 -14.67 5.45
CA GLY A 15 -9.24 -15.02 6.28
C GLY A 15 -10.45 -14.11 6.02
N LYS A 16 -11.46 -14.23 6.86
CA LYS A 16 -12.72 -13.46 6.72
C LYS A 16 -12.61 -12.05 7.27
N LYS A 17 -11.85 -11.84 8.34
CA LYS A 17 -11.60 -10.52 8.95
C LYS A 17 -10.21 -10.06 8.58
N VAL A 18 -10.13 -8.99 7.82
CA VAL A 18 -8.87 -8.49 7.27
C VAL A 18 -8.62 -7.06 7.72
N VAL A 19 -7.43 -6.82 8.28
CA VAL A 19 -6.93 -5.48 8.55
C VAL A 19 -5.85 -5.14 7.53
N ILE A 20 -6.01 -4.03 6.81
CA ILE A 20 -5.03 -3.51 5.85
C ILE A 20 -4.34 -2.30 6.45
N ILE A 21 -3.02 -2.34 6.53
CA ILE A 21 -2.19 -1.22 7.02
C ILE A 21 -1.73 -0.42 5.81
N GLY A 22 -2.26 0.80 5.68
CA GLY A 22 -2.04 1.72 4.58
C GLY A 22 -3.29 1.92 3.71
N GLY A 23 -3.81 3.14 3.71
CA GLY A 23 -5.01 3.58 2.98
C GLY A 23 -4.69 4.32 1.68
N GLY A 24 -3.52 4.07 1.08
CA GLY A 24 -3.16 4.54 -0.24
C GLY A 24 -3.81 3.72 -1.36
N LYS A 25 -3.42 4.01 -2.61
CA LYS A 25 -3.97 3.35 -3.81
C LYS A 25 -3.93 1.82 -3.72
N ILE A 26 -2.80 1.25 -3.31
CA ILE A 26 -2.61 -0.21 -3.24
C ILE A 26 -3.55 -0.81 -2.19
N GLY A 27 -3.54 -0.27 -0.97
CA GLY A 27 -4.38 -0.77 0.13
C GLY A 27 -5.86 -0.71 -0.19
N LEU A 28 -6.34 0.38 -0.78
CA LEU A 28 -7.75 0.53 -1.18
C LEU A 28 -8.12 -0.40 -2.33
N THR A 29 -7.24 -0.62 -3.30
CA THR A 29 -7.49 -1.58 -4.40
C THR A 29 -7.58 -3.01 -3.89
N VAL A 30 -6.69 -3.40 -2.96
CA VAL A 30 -6.75 -4.72 -2.30
C VAL A 30 -8.02 -4.84 -1.47
N ALA A 31 -8.39 -3.81 -0.70
CA ALA A 31 -9.62 -3.78 0.10
C ALA A 31 -10.87 -4.01 -0.78
N GLU A 32 -10.96 -3.30 -1.90
CA GLU A 32 -12.05 -3.47 -2.88
C GLU A 32 -12.11 -4.91 -3.41
N SER A 33 -10.96 -5.44 -3.85
CA SER A 33 -10.88 -6.81 -4.38
C SER A 33 -11.33 -7.84 -3.36
N LEU A 34 -10.89 -7.74 -2.11
CA LEU A 34 -11.25 -8.65 -1.03
C LEU A 34 -12.74 -8.59 -0.68
N ARG A 35 -13.31 -7.39 -0.66
CA ARG A 35 -14.76 -7.21 -0.44
C ARG A 35 -15.57 -7.83 -1.58
N LYS A 36 -15.23 -7.52 -2.84
CA LYS A 36 -15.99 -7.96 -4.02
C LYS A 36 -15.85 -9.46 -4.29
N ARG A 37 -14.65 -10.00 -4.18
CA ARG A 37 -14.36 -11.38 -4.61
C ARG A 37 -14.48 -12.40 -3.49
N HIS A 38 -14.18 -12.00 -2.26
CA HIS A 38 -14.11 -12.92 -1.12
C HIS A 38 -15.14 -12.62 -0.04
N GLY A 39 -15.89 -11.52 -0.14
CA GLY A 39 -16.85 -11.09 0.89
C GLY A 39 -16.20 -10.85 2.26
N ALA A 40 -14.89 -10.60 2.31
CA ALA A 40 -14.17 -10.40 3.55
C ALA A 40 -14.62 -9.11 4.26
N GLU A 41 -14.67 -9.12 5.59
CA GLU A 41 -14.82 -7.91 6.40
C GLU A 41 -13.48 -7.18 6.43
N VAL A 42 -13.42 -5.97 5.84
CA VAL A 42 -12.16 -5.26 5.66
C VAL A 42 -12.15 -3.97 6.47
N THR A 43 -11.09 -3.77 7.25
CA THR A 43 -10.77 -2.53 7.93
C THR A 43 -9.42 -2.00 7.43
N VAL A 44 -9.39 -0.77 6.94
CA VAL A 44 -8.18 -0.06 6.51
C VAL A 44 -7.72 0.87 7.63
N VAL A 45 -6.44 0.78 7.99
CA VAL A 45 -5.79 1.67 8.97
C VAL A 45 -4.86 2.61 8.22
N GLU A 46 -5.09 3.93 8.37
CA GLU A 46 -4.31 4.96 7.69
C GLU A 46 -3.82 6.00 8.71
N GLN A 47 -2.52 6.30 8.68
CA GLN A 47 -1.91 7.28 9.57
C GLN A 47 -2.27 8.72 9.21
N ASP A 48 -2.52 8.99 7.94
CA ASP A 48 -2.92 10.31 7.48
C ASP A 48 -4.38 10.60 7.80
N LYS A 49 -4.75 11.89 7.77
CA LYS A 49 -6.13 12.35 8.00
C LYS A 49 -7.12 11.89 6.93
N ARG A 50 -6.63 11.46 5.77
CA ARG A 50 -7.44 11.07 4.61
C ARG A 50 -6.84 9.85 3.92
N ILE A 51 -7.70 8.96 3.46
CA ILE A 51 -7.32 7.88 2.54
C ILE A 51 -6.98 8.41 1.15
N ALA A 52 -6.37 7.57 0.32
CA ALA A 52 -6.01 7.88 -1.07
C ALA A 52 -5.07 9.10 -1.19
N GLY A 53 -4.13 9.28 -0.24
CA GLY A 53 -3.18 10.38 -0.24
C GLY A 53 -2.31 10.44 -1.50
N ASP A 54 -1.92 9.29 -2.00
CA ASP A 54 -1.10 9.04 -3.19
C ASP A 54 -1.88 8.98 -4.52
N VAL A 55 -3.21 9.12 -4.47
CA VAL A 55 -4.08 9.11 -5.66
C VAL A 55 -4.27 10.53 -6.18
N LYS A 56 -4.21 10.73 -7.51
CA LYS A 56 -4.50 12.03 -8.15
C LYS A 56 -5.89 12.52 -7.77
N PRO A 57 -6.10 13.83 -7.56
CA PRO A 57 -7.39 14.39 -7.15
C PRO A 57 -8.57 13.96 -8.04
N SER A 58 -8.35 13.85 -9.35
CA SER A 58 -9.35 13.43 -10.34
C SER A 58 -9.86 12.00 -10.16
N PHE A 59 -9.16 11.15 -9.39
CA PHE A 59 -9.53 9.75 -9.15
C PHE A 59 -9.89 9.45 -7.70
N LYS A 60 -9.65 10.38 -6.76
CA LYS A 60 -9.93 10.16 -5.33
C LYS A 60 -11.38 9.84 -5.04
N TRP A 61 -12.31 10.48 -5.75
CA TRP A 61 -13.74 10.25 -5.61
C TRP A 61 -14.14 8.79 -5.83
N ARG A 62 -13.44 8.10 -6.75
CA ARG A 62 -13.72 6.70 -7.05
C ARG A 62 -13.40 5.78 -5.88
N HIS A 63 -12.26 5.98 -5.23
CA HIS A 63 -11.89 5.21 -4.04
C HIS A 63 -12.83 5.51 -2.86
N ALA A 64 -13.25 6.76 -2.69
CA ALA A 64 -14.21 7.14 -1.66
C ALA A 64 -15.58 6.45 -1.89
N ALA A 65 -16.07 6.45 -3.14
CA ALA A 65 -17.31 5.76 -3.51
C ALA A 65 -17.21 4.25 -3.21
N TRP A 66 -16.13 3.57 -3.57
CA TRP A 66 -15.95 2.15 -3.27
C TRP A 66 -15.90 1.84 -1.78
N VAL A 67 -15.25 2.67 -1.00
CA VAL A 67 -15.20 2.52 0.46
C VAL A 67 -16.61 2.54 1.04
N GLU A 68 -17.44 3.48 0.59
CA GLU A 68 -18.83 3.63 1.04
C GLU A 68 -19.71 2.48 0.53
N GLU A 69 -19.72 2.22 -0.79
CA GLU A 69 -20.56 1.19 -1.43
C GLU A 69 -20.28 -0.22 -0.91
N LEU A 70 -19.02 -0.53 -0.62
CA LEU A 70 -18.60 -1.85 -0.15
C LEU A 70 -18.56 -1.98 1.37
N GLY A 71 -18.88 -0.92 2.11
CA GLY A 71 -18.85 -0.93 3.56
C GLY A 71 -17.46 -1.21 4.13
N ILE A 72 -16.39 -0.65 3.52
CA ILE A 72 -15.03 -0.79 4.00
C ILE A 72 -14.82 0.19 5.15
N ALA A 73 -14.49 -0.31 6.35
CA ALA A 73 -14.16 0.55 7.47
C ALA A 73 -12.79 1.20 7.28
N CYS A 74 -12.69 2.53 7.38
CA CYS A 74 -11.43 3.26 7.30
C CYS A 74 -11.15 4.01 8.59
N LEU A 75 -10.03 3.67 9.24
CA LEU A 75 -9.53 4.33 10.44
C LEU A 75 -8.39 5.25 10.04
N THR A 76 -8.72 6.50 9.77
CA THR A 76 -7.74 7.55 9.48
C THR A 76 -7.13 8.12 10.76
N SER A 77 -6.04 8.88 10.65
CA SER A 77 -5.27 9.41 11.78
C SER A 77 -4.95 8.33 12.83
N SER A 78 -4.73 7.11 12.37
CA SER A 78 -4.51 5.94 13.21
C SER A 78 -3.31 5.16 12.70
N ARG A 79 -2.45 4.70 13.60
CA ARG A 79 -1.25 3.95 13.24
C ARG A 79 -1.19 2.60 13.95
N PRO A 80 -0.67 1.56 13.29
CA PRO A 80 -0.47 0.28 13.95
C PRO A 80 0.64 0.41 15.00
N VAL A 81 0.43 -0.20 16.16
CA VAL A 81 1.40 -0.26 17.26
C VAL A 81 1.97 -1.66 17.38
N LYS A 82 1.11 -2.67 17.27
CA LYS A 82 1.49 -4.08 17.45
C LYS A 82 0.61 -4.98 16.60
N VAL A 83 1.23 -6.00 16.02
CA VAL A 83 0.53 -7.10 15.34
C VAL A 83 0.73 -8.38 16.14
N THR A 84 -0.36 -9.07 16.43
CA THR A 84 -0.38 -10.34 17.18
C THR A 84 -1.20 -11.38 16.41
N ALA A 85 -1.30 -12.59 16.93
CA ALA A 85 -2.17 -13.63 16.38
C ALA A 85 -3.67 -13.26 16.48
N GLU A 86 -4.03 -12.36 17.39
CA GLU A 86 -5.42 -11.93 17.61
C GLU A 86 -5.83 -10.77 16.70
N GLY A 87 -4.86 -10.06 16.09
CA GLY A 87 -5.10 -8.92 15.23
C GLY A 87 -4.08 -7.80 15.37
N VAL A 88 -4.52 -6.56 15.17
CA VAL A 88 -3.68 -5.35 15.18
C VAL A 88 -4.12 -4.39 16.29
N THR A 89 -3.21 -4.04 17.17
CA THR A 89 -3.42 -2.90 18.07
C THR A 89 -3.09 -1.61 17.32
N VAL A 90 -4.06 -0.70 17.29
CA VAL A 90 -3.92 0.61 16.63
C VAL A 90 -4.02 1.72 17.67
N ARG A 91 -3.31 2.82 17.43
CA ARG A 91 -3.37 4.05 18.25
C ARG A 91 -3.94 5.17 17.41
N ASP A 92 -4.97 5.82 17.92
CA ASP A 92 -5.59 6.98 17.27
C ASP A 92 -4.82 8.29 17.52
N ALA A 93 -5.30 9.40 16.93
CA ALA A 93 -4.72 10.74 17.09
C ALA A 93 -4.74 11.27 18.53
N LYS A 94 -5.61 10.74 19.38
CA LYS A 94 -5.73 11.12 20.81
C LYS A 94 -4.83 10.26 21.71
N GLY A 95 -4.13 9.27 21.13
CA GLY A 95 -3.26 8.35 21.85
C GLY A 95 -3.99 7.12 22.44
N ALA A 96 -5.30 6.99 22.22
CA ALA A 96 -6.04 5.83 22.67
C ALA A 96 -5.69 4.60 21.81
N GLU A 97 -5.48 3.47 22.48
CA GLU A 97 -5.18 2.20 21.82
C GLU A 97 -6.39 1.28 21.83
N ARG A 98 -6.58 0.57 20.71
CA ARG A 98 -7.59 -0.48 20.62
C ARG A 98 -7.10 -1.64 19.76
N LEU A 99 -7.53 -2.85 20.12
CA LEU A 99 -7.31 -4.04 19.32
C LEU A 99 -8.37 -4.11 18.20
N LEU A 100 -7.91 -4.34 16.97
CA LEU A 100 -8.74 -4.71 15.82
C LEU A 100 -8.55 -6.21 15.59
N PRO A 101 -9.54 -7.06 15.91
CA PRO A 101 -9.44 -8.48 15.64
C PRO A 101 -9.32 -8.76 14.16
N ALA A 102 -8.39 -9.62 13.76
CA ALA A 102 -8.16 -9.96 12.36
C ALA A 102 -7.63 -11.38 12.19
N ASP A 103 -8.16 -12.08 11.18
CA ASP A 103 -7.65 -13.37 10.72
C ASP A 103 -6.42 -13.17 9.81
N SER A 104 -6.37 -12.03 9.14
CA SER A 104 -5.27 -11.66 8.24
C SER A 104 -4.93 -10.17 8.37
N VAL A 105 -3.63 -9.88 8.41
CA VAL A 105 -3.11 -8.51 8.40
C VAL A 105 -2.27 -8.31 7.16
N ILE A 106 -2.63 -7.31 6.34
CA ILE A 106 -1.99 -7.01 5.06
C ILE A 106 -1.23 -5.69 5.18
N LEU A 107 0.02 -5.70 4.77
CA LEU A 107 0.85 -4.49 4.70
C LEU A 107 0.78 -3.89 3.29
N ALA A 108 0.26 -2.66 3.21
CA ALA A 108 0.14 -1.87 1.98
C ALA A 108 0.67 -0.44 2.15
N ALA A 109 1.49 -0.21 3.18
CA ALA A 109 1.85 1.14 3.61
C ALA A 109 2.99 1.76 2.79
N THR A 110 3.92 0.96 2.25
CA THR A 110 5.13 1.51 1.63
C THR A 110 5.69 0.58 0.57
N ILE A 111 5.94 1.12 -0.62
CA ILE A 111 6.81 0.50 -1.62
C ILE A 111 8.24 0.95 -1.30
N ARG A 112 9.17 0.01 -1.22
CA ARG A 112 10.59 0.31 -1.03
C ARG A 112 11.31 0.18 -2.37
N PRO A 113 12.22 1.11 -2.70
CA PRO A 113 13.11 0.94 -3.83
C PRO A 113 13.92 -0.35 -3.69
N SER A 114 14.14 -1.05 -4.80
CA SER A 114 15.05 -2.19 -4.85
C SER A 114 16.35 -1.77 -5.52
N HIS A 115 17.43 -1.75 -4.75
CA HIS A 115 18.76 -1.40 -5.24
C HIS A 115 19.64 -2.64 -5.49
N GLU A 116 19.08 -3.84 -5.37
CA GLU A 116 19.85 -5.09 -5.48
C GLU A 116 20.59 -5.19 -6.80
N LEU A 117 19.88 -5.04 -7.91
CA LEU A 117 20.50 -5.07 -9.24
C LEU A 117 21.50 -3.94 -9.47
N PHE A 118 21.27 -2.77 -8.88
CA PHE A 118 22.18 -1.63 -9.04
C PHE A 118 23.57 -1.97 -8.49
N GLY A 119 23.63 -2.54 -7.29
CA GLY A 119 24.89 -2.98 -6.66
C GLY A 119 25.60 -4.11 -7.42
N GLU A 120 24.84 -4.97 -8.13
CA GLU A 120 25.42 -6.05 -8.95
C GLU A 120 26.06 -5.50 -10.24
N PHE A 121 25.44 -4.52 -10.89
CA PHE A 121 25.89 -4.00 -12.18
C PHE A 121 26.89 -2.84 -12.09
N GLU A 122 27.00 -2.15 -10.96
CA GLU A 122 27.87 -0.98 -10.77
C GLU A 122 29.34 -1.22 -11.18
N TRP A 123 29.82 -2.46 -10.98
CA TRP A 123 31.19 -2.86 -11.31
C TRP A 123 31.35 -3.53 -12.67
N MET A 124 30.26 -3.72 -13.41
CA MET A 124 30.24 -4.47 -14.68
C MET A 124 30.13 -3.57 -15.91
N VAL A 125 29.81 -2.30 -15.73
CA VAL A 125 29.58 -1.32 -16.80
C VAL A 125 30.24 0.01 -16.48
N ASP A 126 30.68 0.73 -17.50
CA ASP A 126 31.34 2.04 -17.34
C ASP A 126 30.35 3.12 -16.88
N GLU A 127 29.08 2.96 -17.20
CA GLU A 127 28.03 3.92 -16.86
C GLU A 127 26.74 3.19 -16.47
N LEU A 128 26.18 3.49 -15.29
CA LEU A 128 24.97 2.91 -14.76
C LEU A 128 24.03 3.99 -14.24
N HIS A 129 22.80 4.00 -14.76
CA HIS A 129 21.79 4.98 -14.36
C HIS A 129 20.59 4.30 -13.71
N GLY A 130 20.19 4.78 -12.51
CA GLY A 130 18.95 4.40 -11.87
C GLY A 130 17.85 5.41 -12.16
N VAL A 131 16.63 4.93 -12.47
CA VAL A 131 15.45 5.76 -12.70
C VAL A 131 14.20 5.14 -12.10
N GLY A 132 13.20 5.98 -11.83
CA GLY A 132 11.88 5.55 -11.39
C GLY A 132 11.88 4.93 -10.00
N ASP A 133 10.99 3.96 -9.80
CA ASP A 133 10.74 3.35 -8.50
C ASP A 133 11.90 2.50 -7.98
N ALA A 134 12.88 2.19 -8.82
CA ALA A 134 14.14 1.58 -8.38
C ALA A 134 14.98 2.52 -7.52
N VAL A 135 14.85 3.84 -7.71
CA VAL A 135 15.56 4.88 -6.94
C VAL A 135 14.68 5.46 -5.83
N ILE A 136 13.48 5.91 -6.19
CA ILE A 136 12.49 6.44 -5.25
C ILE A 136 11.10 6.04 -5.75
N ALA A 137 10.37 5.28 -4.95
CA ALA A 137 9.02 4.82 -5.28
C ALA A 137 8.03 6.00 -5.32
N ARG A 138 7.70 6.48 -6.53
CA ARG A 138 6.77 7.60 -6.80
C ARG A 138 5.73 7.27 -7.85
N GLY A 139 5.87 6.12 -8.52
CA GLY A 139 4.94 5.58 -9.49
C GLY A 139 5.28 5.87 -10.96
N LEU A 140 4.45 5.34 -11.83
CA LEU A 140 4.69 5.23 -13.27
C LEU A 140 4.98 6.57 -13.98
N GLU A 141 4.28 7.64 -13.60
CA GLU A 141 4.47 8.94 -14.26
C GLU A 141 5.89 9.48 -14.06
N GLN A 142 6.40 9.42 -12.83
CA GLN A 142 7.74 9.86 -12.49
C GLN A 142 8.79 8.97 -13.16
N ALA A 143 8.56 7.66 -13.17
CA ALA A 143 9.45 6.71 -13.84
C ALA A 143 9.58 7.01 -15.34
N ILE A 144 8.48 7.29 -16.04
CA ILE A 144 8.47 7.66 -17.46
C ILE A 144 9.21 8.99 -17.69
N GLN A 145 8.94 10.01 -16.85
CA GLN A 145 9.60 11.31 -17.00
C GLN A 145 11.10 11.25 -16.75
N GLU A 146 11.54 10.45 -15.79
CA GLU A 146 12.96 10.28 -15.48
C GLU A 146 13.66 9.51 -16.58
N GLY A 147 13.07 8.41 -17.07
CA GLY A 147 13.60 7.65 -18.20
C GLY A 147 13.73 8.51 -19.45
N PHE A 148 12.71 9.33 -19.77
CA PHE A 148 12.77 10.25 -20.89
C PHE A 148 13.90 11.29 -20.73
N ARG A 149 13.99 11.93 -19.54
CA ARG A 149 15.04 12.92 -19.29
C ARG A 149 16.46 12.35 -19.37
N LEU A 150 16.63 11.11 -18.91
CA LEU A 150 17.90 10.40 -19.02
C LEU A 150 18.21 10.09 -20.47
N GLY A 151 17.29 9.47 -21.21
CA GLY A 151 17.51 9.10 -22.61
C GLY A 151 17.76 10.26 -23.58
N VAL A 152 17.37 11.49 -23.22
CA VAL A 152 17.72 12.70 -23.99
C VAL A 152 19.13 13.21 -23.69
N ARG A 153 19.75 12.77 -22.59
CA ARG A 153 21.10 13.20 -22.17
C ARG A 153 22.21 12.23 -22.59
N LEU A 154 21.85 10.99 -22.82
CA LEU A 154 22.75 9.95 -23.37
C LEU A 154 22.92 10.12 -24.87
#